data_043fc09970053ac49770599f81754ecf
#
_entry.id   043fc09970053ac49770599f81754ecf
#
_cell.length_a   1.000
_cell.length_b   1.000
_cell.length_c   1.000
_cell.angle_alpha   90.00
_cell.angle_beta   90.00
_cell.angle_gamma   90.00
#
_symmetry.space_group_name_H-M   'P 1'
#
loop_
_entity.id
_entity.type
_entity.pdbx_description
1 polymer ?
#
loop_
_entity_poly.entity_id
_entity_poly.type
_entity_poly.pdbx_seq_one_letter_code
_entity_poly.pdbx_strand_id
1 'polypeptide(L)'
;RKSKFICLKKSNFQLAKSAKIILNGTIMFSDNDINGSTRQSNLRMDKDSILEIKKNFSIYYGADIILFKGAKLKLGSGFFNSNIKIRCHEKIEIGENVAISHDVTIMDSDAHEGLWEGYEKTKPIKIGNHVWIGTRVTILKGVTIGDNAIIAAGSVVTKDVPNNTVVAGVPAKVIKININWKWII
;
A
#
# COMPACT_ATOMS: atom_id res chain seq x y z
N ARG A 1 -24.49 -6.77 -0.66
CA ARG A 1 -24.22 -5.44 -0.06
C ARG A 1 -23.77 -4.49 -1.15
N LYS A 2 -24.30 -3.25 -1.16
CA LYS A 2 -23.85 -2.23 -2.14
C LYS A 2 -22.43 -1.77 -1.78
N SER A 3 -21.54 -1.73 -2.78
CA SER A 3 -20.19 -1.17 -2.63
C SER A 3 -20.27 0.33 -2.33
N LYS A 4 -19.37 0.83 -1.48
CA LYS A 4 -19.39 2.24 -1.06
C LYS A 4 -17.98 2.83 -1.00
N PHE A 5 -17.85 4.08 -1.40
CA PHE A 5 -16.71 4.94 -1.06
C PHE A 5 -17.17 5.89 0.03
N ILE A 6 -16.68 5.67 1.24
CA ILE A 6 -16.99 6.49 2.41
C ILE A 6 -15.77 7.36 2.69
N CYS A 7 -15.96 8.66 2.56
CA CYS A 7 -14.91 9.64 2.84
C CYS A 7 -15.26 10.38 4.12
N LEU A 8 -14.35 10.37 5.06
CA LEU A 8 -14.46 11.15 6.28
C LEU A 8 -13.81 12.53 6.12
N LYS A 9 -13.94 13.39 7.11
CA LYS A 9 -13.46 14.78 7.08
C LYS A 9 -11.95 14.86 6.78
N LYS A 10 -11.50 15.99 6.23
CA LYS A 10 -10.09 16.29 5.92
C LYS A 10 -9.48 15.43 4.82
N SER A 11 -10.25 15.13 3.79
CA SER A 11 -9.77 14.46 2.60
C SER A 11 -9.74 15.38 1.41
N ASN A 12 -8.68 15.29 0.63
CA ASN A 12 -8.48 16.03 -0.62
C ASN A 12 -8.37 15.04 -1.79
N PHE A 13 -9.14 15.29 -2.84
CA PHE A 13 -9.17 14.45 -4.04
C PHE A 13 -8.82 15.26 -5.27
N GLN A 14 -7.79 14.82 -6.00
CA GLN A 14 -7.43 15.32 -7.33
C GLN A 14 -7.58 14.17 -8.33
N LEU A 15 -8.71 14.11 -9.01
CA LEU A 15 -9.05 13.02 -9.91
C LEU A 15 -9.12 13.52 -11.36
N ALA A 16 -8.28 12.97 -12.24
CA ALA A 16 -8.38 13.23 -13.67
C ALA A 16 -9.70 12.66 -14.22
N LYS A 17 -10.25 13.27 -15.27
CA LYS A 17 -11.55 12.86 -15.86
C LYS A 17 -11.59 11.39 -16.32
N SER A 18 -10.47 10.82 -16.75
CA SER A 18 -10.36 9.44 -17.20
C SER A 18 -9.91 8.46 -16.10
N ALA A 19 -9.62 8.94 -14.89
CA ALA A 19 -9.32 8.10 -13.75
C ALA A 19 -10.56 7.30 -13.32
N LYS A 20 -10.36 6.04 -12.90
CA LYS A 20 -11.46 5.14 -12.55
C LYS A 20 -11.30 4.59 -11.13
N ILE A 21 -12.38 4.63 -10.35
CA ILE A 21 -12.48 3.92 -9.07
C ILE A 21 -13.48 2.78 -9.25
N ILE A 22 -13.02 1.53 -9.07
CA ILE A 22 -13.81 0.31 -9.23
C ILE A 22 -14.05 -0.28 -7.84
N LEU A 23 -15.30 -0.39 -7.43
CA LEU A 23 -15.67 -0.84 -6.11
C LEU A 23 -16.45 -2.16 -6.16
N ASN A 24 -15.85 -3.23 -5.64
CA ASN A 24 -16.50 -4.50 -5.35
C ASN A 24 -16.68 -4.72 -3.82
N GLY A 25 -16.35 -3.71 -3.03
CA GLY A 25 -16.48 -3.67 -1.58
C GLY A 25 -16.58 -2.23 -1.07
N THR A 26 -16.47 -2.05 0.23
CA THR A 26 -16.49 -0.73 0.86
C THR A 26 -15.07 -0.25 1.13
N ILE A 27 -14.76 0.97 0.73
CA ILE A 27 -13.55 1.67 1.19
C ILE A 27 -13.97 2.78 2.17
N MET A 28 -13.27 2.84 3.31
CA MET A 28 -13.32 3.96 4.23
C MET A 28 -12.02 4.76 4.07
N PHE A 29 -12.14 6.03 3.67
CA PHE A 29 -10.99 6.89 3.42
C PHE A 29 -10.90 7.99 4.48
N SER A 30 -9.70 8.19 5.03
CA SER A 30 -9.44 9.08 6.18
C SER A 30 -10.16 8.62 7.46
N ASP A 31 -10.18 7.31 7.69
CA ASP A 31 -10.79 6.67 8.86
C ASP A 31 -9.97 6.91 10.14
N ASN A 32 -10.58 6.72 11.30
CA ASN A 32 -9.96 6.84 12.62
C ASN A 32 -9.21 8.18 12.84
N ASP A 33 -9.73 9.29 12.31
CA ASP A 33 -9.14 10.61 12.52
C ASP A 33 -9.21 11.01 14.01
N ILE A 34 -8.12 11.57 14.49
CA ILE A 34 -8.05 12.11 15.87
C ILE A 34 -8.80 13.44 15.89
N ASN A 35 -9.76 13.60 16.82
CA ASN A 35 -10.48 14.84 16.98
C ASN A 35 -9.52 16.01 17.24
N GLY A 36 -9.66 17.09 16.46
CA GLY A 36 -8.75 18.23 16.49
C GLY A 36 -7.47 18.10 15.65
N SER A 37 -7.17 16.92 15.07
CA SER A 37 -6.04 16.76 14.15
C SER A 37 -6.19 17.68 12.92
N THR A 38 -5.08 18.25 12.44
CA THR A 38 -5.01 19.01 11.20
C THR A 38 -4.51 18.16 10.01
N ARG A 39 -4.19 16.89 10.23
CA ARG A 39 -3.67 15.99 9.20
C ARG A 39 -4.73 15.71 8.15
N GLN A 40 -4.37 15.95 6.89
CA GLN A 40 -5.22 15.74 5.74
C GLN A 40 -4.80 14.47 5.00
N SER A 41 -5.78 13.69 4.52
CA SER A 41 -5.53 12.60 3.60
C SER A 41 -5.67 13.07 2.16
N ASN A 42 -4.77 12.65 1.29
CA ASN A 42 -4.75 13.02 -0.12
C ASN A 42 -4.84 11.79 -1.02
N LEU A 43 -5.70 11.85 -2.02
CA LEU A 43 -5.75 10.90 -3.13
C LEU A 43 -5.65 11.67 -4.44
N ARG A 44 -4.54 11.52 -5.15
CA ARG A 44 -4.36 12.00 -6.50
C ARG A 44 -4.37 10.84 -7.48
N MET A 45 -5.19 10.95 -8.51
CA MET A 45 -5.28 9.98 -9.59
C MET A 45 -5.14 10.69 -10.92
N ASP A 46 -4.02 10.45 -11.61
CA ASP A 46 -3.74 11.02 -12.93
C ASP A 46 -4.53 10.28 -14.03
N LYS A 47 -4.42 10.75 -15.28
CA LYS A 47 -5.15 10.21 -16.43
C LYS A 47 -5.01 8.70 -16.54
N ASP A 48 -6.12 8.02 -16.81
CA ASP A 48 -6.23 6.59 -17.08
C ASP A 48 -5.78 5.69 -15.91
N SER A 49 -5.54 6.25 -14.73
CA SER A 49 -5.21 5.48 -13.54
C SER A 49 -6.45 4.77 -12.96
N ILE A 50 -6.22 3.65 -12.27
CA ILE A 50 -7.28 2.81 -11.72
C ILE A 50 -7.00 2.51 -10.25
N LEU A 51 -7.98 2.81 -9.39
CA LEU A 51 -8.07 2.30 -8.02
C LEU A 51 -9.15 1.22 -7.97
N GLU A 52 -8.77 -0.02 -7.70
CA GLU A 52 -9.70 -1.15 -7.57
C GLU A 52 -9.76 -1.64 -6.12
N ILE A 53 -10.96 -1.69 -5.55
CA ILE A 53 -11.24 -2.21 -4.22
C ILE A 53 -12.03 -3.50 -4.35
N LYS A 54 -11.41 -4.64 -3.98
CA LYS A 54 -12.04 -5.97 -4.15
C LYS A 54 -12.99 -6.32 -3.01
N LYS A 55 -12.63 -5.97 -1.78
CA LYS A 55 -13.42 -6.20 -0.56
C LYS A 55 -13.38 -4.95 0.33
N ASN A 56 -13.70 -5.07 1.62
CA ASN A 56 -13.65 -3.93 2.52
C ASN A 56 -12.21 -3.55 2.86
N PHE A 57 -11.90 -2.28 2.77
CA PHE A 57 -10.57 -1.74 3.06
C PHE A 57 -10.68 -0.38 3.79
N SER A 58 -9.95 -0.22 4.89
CA SER A 58 -9.88 1.05 5.61
C SER A 58 -8.53 1.74 5.37
N ILE A 59 -8.56 3.02 5.05
CA ILE A 59 -7.39 3.88 4.93
C ILE A 59 -7.51 4.95 6.02
N TYR A 60 -6.61 4.92 6.99
CA TYR A 60 -6.66 5.83 8.12
C TYR A 60 -6.14 7.22 7.72
N TYR A 61 -6.28 8.17 8.62
CA TYR A 61 -5.96 9.60 8.40
C TYR A 61 -4.49 9.84 8.02
N GLY A 62 -4.23 10.95 7.33
CA GLY A 62 -2.89 11.33 6.90
C GLY A 62 -2.34 10.54 5.73
N ALA A 63 -3.17 9.77 5.03
CA ALA A 63 -2.75 9.04 3.84
C ALA A 63 -2.35 10.00 2.71
N ASP A 64 -1.27 9.66 1.98
CA ASP A 64 -0.80 10.39 0.80
C ASP A 64 -0.58 9.41 -0.36
N ILE A 65 -1.61 9.28 -1.19
CA ILE A 65 -1.69 8.28 -2.26
C ILE A 65 -1.71 8.98 -3.62
N ILE A 66 -0.71 8.66 -4.45
CA ILE A 66 -0.63 9.15 -5.83
C ILE A 66 -0.58 7.97 -6.79
N LEU A 67 -1.54 7.92 -7.70
CA LEU A 67 -1.54 7.05 -8.87
C LEU A 67 -1.19 7.88 -10.10
N PHE A 68 -0.04 7.62 -10.67
CA PHE A 68 0.42 8.30 -11.88
C PHE A 68 -0.34 7.81 -13.12
N LYS A 69 -0.12 8.44 -14.27
CA LYS A 69 -0.81 8.14 -15.52
C LYS A 69 -0.78 6.64 -15.85
N GLY A 70 -1.94 6.04 -16.03
CA GLY A 70 -2.14 4.63 -16.37
C GLY A 70 -1.89 3.64 -15.21
N ALA A 71 -1.46 4.11 -14.06
CA ALA A 71 -1.13 3.26 -12.90
C ALA A 71 -2.35 2.53 -12.35
N LYS A 72 -2.11 1.36 -11.74
CA LYS A 72 -3.17 0.52 -11.15
C LYS A 72 -2.84 0.17 -9.70
N LEU A 73 -3.66 0.65 -8.78
CA LEU A 73 -3.63 0.23 -7.37
C LEU A 73 -4.80 -0.69 -7.09
N LYS A 74 -4.51 -1.93 -6.67
CA LYS A 74 -5.54 -2.92 -6.30
C LYS A 74 -5.43 -3.24 -4.83
N LEU A 75 -6.54 -3.14 -4.11
CA LEU A 75 -6.67 -3.42 -2.70
C LEU A 75 -7.65 -4.58 -2.48
N GLY A 76 -7.19 -5.64 -1.82
CA GLY A 76 -8.00 -6.79 -1.42
C GLY A 76 -8.88 -6.47 -0.22
N SER A 77 -8.41 -6.81 0.97
CA SER A 77 -9.04 -6.44 2.24
C SER A 77 -7.99 -6.17 3.32
N GLY A 78 -8.33 -5.33 4.30
CA GLY A 78 -7.43 -4.97 5.38
C GLY A 78 -7.46 -3.49 5.70
N PHE A 79 -6.34 -2.97 6.18
CA PHE A 79 -6.22 -1.54 6.46
C PHE A 79 -4.80 -0.99 6.24
N PHE A 80 -4.76 0.29 5.95
CA PHE A 80 -3.60 1.14 6.12
C PHE A 80 -3.80 1.99 7.37
N ASN A 81 -2.86 1.91 8.30
CA ASN A 81 -2.83 2.82 9.43
C ASN A 81 -2.39 4.23 8.97
N SER A 82 -2.33 5.18 9.89
CA SER A 82 -2.09 6.59 9.56
C SER A 82 -0.76 6.84 8.81
N ASN A 83 -0.77 7.90 8.00
CA ASN A 83 0.39 8.39 7.26
C ASN A 83 0.98 7.40 6.24
N ILE A 84 0.18 6.51 5.67
CA ILE A 84 0.64 5.70 4.53
C ILE A 84 1.03 6.61 3.36
N LYS A 85 2.14 6.30 2.71
CA LYS A 85 2.57 6.95 1.47
C LYS A 85 2.63 5.93 0.34
N ILE A 86 1.85 6.13 -0.73
CA ILE A 86 1.87 5.29 -1.93
C ILE A 86 2.24 6.14 -3.14
N ARG A 87 3.21 5.66 -3.90
CA ARG A 87 3.62 6.20 -5.20
C ARG A 87 3.52 5.09 -6.23
N CYS A 88 2.38 5.03 -6.92
CA CYS A 88 2.07 3.99 -7.89
C CYS A 88 2.26 4.54 -9.30
N HIS A 89 3.32 4.12 -9.98
CA HIS A 89 3.66 4.51 -11.35
C HIS A 89 3.18 3.49 -12.39
N GLU A 90 3.12 2.22 -12.01
CA GLU A 90 2.68 1.12 -12.88
C GLU A 90 1.62 0.27 -12.19
N LYS A 91 2.02 -0.50 -11.16
CA LYS A 91 1.10 -1.42 -10.52
C LYS A 91 1.51 -1.79 -9.10
N ILE A 92 0.60 -1.61 -8.17
CA ILE A 92 0.71 -2.11 -6.79
C ILE A 92 -0.53 -2.96 -6.51
N GLU A 93 -0.32 -4.23 -6.14
CA GLU A 93 -1.38 -5.15 -5.75
C GLU A 93 -1.21 -5.56 -4.29
N ILE A 94 -2.27 -5.41 -3.50
CA ILE A 94 -2.33 -5.78 -2.08
C ILE A 94 -3.45 -6.79 -1.91
N GLY A 95 -3.10 -7.93 -1.31
CA GLY A 95 -4.00 -9.06 -1.12
C GLY A 95 -5.04 -8.85 -0.03
N GLU A 96 -5.52 -9.95 0.51
CA GLU A 96 -6.58 -9.96 1.51
C GLU A 96 -6.03 -10.07 2.93
N ASN A 97 -6.78 -9.53 3.90
CA ASN A 97 -6.43 -9.57 5.33
C ASN A 97 -5.04 -8.99 5.62
N VAL A 98 -4.71 -7.85 4.99
CA VAL A 98 -3.40 -7.20 5.14
C VAL A 98 -3.47 -6.12 6.19
N ALA A 99 -2.50 -6.14 7.13
CA ALA A 99 -2.32 -5.14 8.17
C ALA A 99 -1.09 -4.29 7.88
N ILE A 100 -1.26 -3.03 7.52
CA ILE A 100 -0.16 -2.10 7.30
C ILE A 100 -0.17 -1.02 8.38
N SER A 101 0.94 -0.98 9.16
CA SER A 101 1.12 -0.01 10.25
C SER A 101 1.37 1.41 9.72
N HIS A 102 1.55 2.36 10.64
CA HIS A 102 1.73 3.78 10.32
C HIS A 102 3.09 4.10 9.71
N ASP A 103 3.14 5.22 8.99
CA ASP A 103 4.36 5.76 8.36
C ASP A 103 5.02 4.82 7.35
N VAL A 104 4.27 3.92 6.73
CA VAL A 104 4.78 3.01 5.70
C VAL A 104 4.83 3.70 4.35
N THR A 105 5.88 3.43 3.58
CA THR A 105 6.05 3.90 2.20
C THR A 105 6.10 2.73 1.23
N ILE A 106 5.31 2.78 0.15
CA ILE A 106 5.29 1.78 -0.93
C ILE A 106 5.45 2.52 -2.25
N MET A 107 6.50 2.18 -3.02
CA MET A 107 6.78 2.84 -4.29
C MET A 107 7.29 1.84 -5.33
N ASP A 108 6.62 1.78 -6.47
CA ASP A 108 6.95 0.88 -7.57
C ASP A 108 7.88 1.49 -8.63
N SER A 109 8.46 2.66 -8.33
CA SER A 109 9.36 3.38 -9.24
C SER A 109 10.40 4.19 -8.48
N ASP A 110 11.60 4.31 -9.05
CA ASP A 110 12.63 5.24 -8.58
C ASP A 110 12.37 6.69 -9.02
N ALA A 111 11.37 6.92 -9.87
CA ALA A 111 11.01 8.20 -10.49
C ALA A 111 12.08 8.78 -11.45
N HIS A 112 13.34 8.46 -11.25
CA HIS A 112 14.48 8.85 -12.09
C HIS A 112 15.00 7.65 -12.91
N GLU A 113 15.71 7.92 -13.99
CA GLU A 113 16.25 6.90 -14.88
C GLU A 113 17.74 6.68 -14.60
N GLY A 114 18.11 5.42 -14.36
CA GLY A 114 19.51 5.00 -14.29
C GLY A 114 20.07 4.75 -15.70
N LEU A 115 21.28 5.23 -15.96
CA LEU A 115 21.91 5.14 -17.29
C LEU A 115 22.85 3.92 -17.40
N TRP A 116 22.51 2.79 -16.83
CA TRP A 116 23.26 1.53 -16.96
C TRP A 116 22.41 0.43 -17.55
N GLU A 117 23.05 -0.53 -18.16
CA GLU A 117 22.40 -1.66 -18.82
C GLU A 117 21.53 -2.45 -17.85
N GLY A 118 20.32 -2.84 -18.31
CA GLY A 118 19.37 -3.62 -17.53
C GLY A 118 18.62 -2.83 -16.45
N TYR A 119 18.81 -1.52 -16.35
CA TYR A 119 18.05 -0.72 -15.40
C TYR A 119 16.59 -0.62 -15.82
N GLU A 120 15.69 -0.88 -14.88
CA GLU A 120 14.26 -0.68 -15.02
C GLU A 120 13.78 0.31 -13.97
N LYS A 121 13.33 1.48 -14.42
CA LYS A 121 12.87 2.57 -13.55
C LYS A 121 11.67 2.17 -12.68
N THR A 122 10.78 1.37 -13.23
CA THR A 122 9.51 0.99 -12.61
C THR A 122 9.33 -0.52 -12.69
N LYS A 123 8.93 -1.13 -11.58
CA LYS A 123 8.59 -2.57 -11.49
C LYS A 123 7.41 -2.77 -10.55
N PRO A 124 6.38 -3.54 -10.94
CA PRO A 124 5.22 -3.80 -10.09
C PRO A 124 5.59 -4.34 -8.70
N ILE A 125 4.76 -3.97 -7.72
CA ILE A 125 4.83 -4.53 -6.36
C ILE A 125 3.61 -5.42 -6.14
N LYS A 126 3.85 -6.59 -5.53
CA LYS A 126 2.79 -7.50 -5.10
C LYS A 126 2.94 -7.82 -3.61
N ILE A 127 1.89 -7.60 -2.84
CA ILE A 127 1.78 -8.00 -1.44
C ILE A 127 0.71 -9.08 -1.35
N GLY A 128 1.08 -10.24 -0.82
CA GLY A 128 0.21 -11.39 -0.66
C GLY A 128 -0.91 -11.21 0.36
N ASN A 129 -1.52 -12.31 0.73
CA ASN A 129 -2.60 -12.33 1.70
C ASN A 129 -2.06 -12.48 3.13
N HIS A 130 -2.81 -11.96 4.11
CA HIS A 130 -2.47 -12.09 5.52
C HIS A 130 -1.03 -11.62 5.84
N VAL A 131 -0.64 -10.49 5.27
CA VAL A 131 0.69 -9.88 5.47
C VAL A 131 0.60 -8.79 6.54
N TRP A 132 1.56 -8.80 7.45
CA TRP A 132 1.72 -7.74 8.44
C TRP A 132 2.96 -6.89 8.15
N ILE A 133 2.77 -5.60 7.91
CA ILE A 133 3.83 -4.65 7.66
C ILE A 133 3.93 -3.70 8.85
N GLY A 134 5.08 -3.74 9.51
CA GLY A 134 5.41 -2.92 10.68
C GLY A 134 5.56 -1.43 10.35
N THR A 135 5.61 -0.63 11.40
CA THR A 135 5.74 0.83 11.31
C THR A 135 7.03 1.26 10.60
N ARG A 136 6.98 2.36 9.83
CA ARG A 136 8.11 2.97 9.10
C ARG A 136 8.84 2.00 8.15
N VAL A 137 8.14 1.03 7.60
CA VAL A 137 8.67 0.16 6.56
C VAL A 137 8.66 0.88 5.22
N THR A 138 9.68 0.64 4.40
CA THR A 138 9.73 1.07 2.99
C THR A 138 9.79 -0.17 2.10
N ILE A 139 8.87 -0.25 1.12
CA ILE A 139 8.83 -1.31 0.10
C ILE A 139 9.15 -0.68 -1.24
N LEU A 140 10.20 -1.19 -1.89
CA LEU A 140 10.69 -0.68 -3.17
C LEU A 140 10.18 -1.49 -4.35
N LYS A 141 10.33 -0.93 -5.54
CA LYS A 141 9.89 -1.48 -6.82
C LYS A 141 10.31 -2.94 -7.02
N GLY A 142 9.47 -3.71 -7.69
CA GLY A 142 9.71 -5.10 -8.09
C GLY A 142 9.57 -6.13 -6.97
N VAL A 143 9.28 -5.73 -5.74
CA VAL A 143 9.19 -6.64 -4.60
C VAL A 143 7.88 -7.41 -4.63
N THR A 144 7.98 -8.74 -4.46
CA THR A 144 6.85 -9.62 -4.11
C THR A 144 6.97 -10.04 -2.65
N ILE A 145 5.94 -9.74 -1.84
CA ILE A 145 5.82 -10.22 -0.47
C ILE A 145 4.85 -11.39 -0.46
N GLY A 146 5.33 -12.53 -0.02
CA GLY A 146 4.56 -13.76 0.06
C GLY A 146 3.48 -13.75 1.14
N ASP A 147 2.57 -14.70 1.05
CA ASP A 147 1.45 -14.84 1.99
C ASP A 147 1.96 -15.10 3.42
N ASN A 148 1.22 -14.59 4.41
CA ASN A 148 1.50 -14.78 5.83
C ASN A 148 2.88 -14.25 6.29
N ALA A 149 3.50 -13.34 5.52
CA ALA A 149 4.77 -12.73 5.90
C ALA A 149 4.60 -11.58 6.90
N ILE A 150 5.65 -11.34 7.68
CA ILE A 150 5.77 -10.18 8.57
C ILE A 150 6.99 -9.38 8.18
N ILE A 151 6.81 -8.08 7.97
CA ILE A 151 7.90 -7.13 7.76
C ILE A 151 8.10 -6.35 9.06
N ALA A 152 9.23 -6.52 9.70
CA ALA A 152 9.53 -5.85 10.96
C ALA A 152 9.63 -4.33 10.78
N ALA A 153 9.29 -3.59 11.83
CA ALA A 153 9.31 -2.13 11.83
C ALA A 153 10.68 -1.56 11.40
N GLY A 154 10.67 -0.46 10.65
CA GLY A 154 11.87 0.24 10.18
C GLY A 154 12.63 -0.46 9.06
N SER A 155 12.11 -1.55 8.49
CA SER A 155 12.79 -2.30 7.43
C SER A 155 12.69 -1.62 6.07
N VAL A 156 13.72 -1.81 5.22
CA VAL A 156 13.70 -1.46 3.80
C VAL A 156 13.74 -2.74 2.97
N VAL A 157 12.61 -3.04 2.31
CA VAL A 157 12.44 -4.26 1.52
C VAL A 157 12.85 -3.98 0.08
N THR A 158 13.92 -4.63 -0.36
CA THR A 158 14.53 -4.46 -1.69
C THR A 158 14.53 -5.74 -2.52
N LYS A 159 14.08 -6.87 -1.94
CA LYS A 159 14.02 -8.19 -2.56
C LYS A 159 12.74 -8.89 -2.12
N ASP A 160 12.37 -9.93 -2.87
CA ASP A 160 11.21 -10.75 -2.57
C ASP A 160 11.28 -11.36 -1.16
N VAL A 161 10.13 -11.44 -0.53
CA VAL A 161 9.94 -12.01 0.82
C VAL A 161 9.18 -13.32 0.69
N PRO A 162 9.74 -14.45 1.14
CA PRO A 162 9.05 -15.74 1.08
C PRO A 162 7.80 -15.79 1.97
N ASN A 163 6.90 -16.71 1.64
CA ASN A 163 5.72 -16.99 2.48
C ASN A 163 6.14 -17.43 3.90
N ASN A 164 5.31 -17.12 4.88
CA ASN A 164 5.46 -17.59 6.27
C ASN A 164 6.82 -17.20 6.89
N THR A 165 7.34 -16.01 6.58
CA THR A 165 8.63 -15.55 7.11
C THR A 165 8.52 -14.21 7.81
N VAL A 166 9.46 -13.93 8.70
CA VAL A 166 9.73 -12.58 9.21
C VAL A 166 10.99 -12.06 8.56
N VAL A 167 10.92 -10.86 8.00
CA VAL A 167 12.10 -10.13 7.52
C VAL A 167 12.32 -8.86 8.32
N ALA A 168 13.58 -8.46 8.50
CA ALA A 168 13.97 -7.25 9.22
C ALA A 168 15.25 -6.64 8.68
N GLY A 169 15.42 -5.33 8.88
CA GLY A 169 16.67 -4.60 8.62
C GLY A 169 16.67 -3.75 7.35
N VAL A 170 17.85 -3.15 7.08
CA VAL A 170 18.13 -2.28 5.92
C VAL A 170 19.43 -2.73 5.27
N PRO A 171 19.37 -3.46 4.13
CA PRO A 171 18.18 -4.04 3.52
C PRO A 171 17.57 -5.19 4.34
N ALA A 172 16.26 -5.41 4.20
CA ALA A 172 15.56 -6.47 4.92
C ALA A 172 16.06 -7.87 4.54
N LYS A 173 16.27 -8.73 5.55
CA LYS A 173 16.67 -10.12 5.40
C LYS A 173 15.76 -11.02 6.23
N VAL A 174 15.59 -12.27 5.80
CA VAL A 174 14.84 -13.27 6.58
C VAL A 174 15.52 -13.52 7.92
N ILE A 175 14.77 -13.35 9.01
CA ILE A 175 15.22 -13.59 10.38
C ILE A 175 14.46 -14.74 11.06
N LYS A 176 13.31 -15.13 10.51
CA LYS A 176 12.52 -16.25 11.02
C LYS A 176 11.70 -16.87 9.88
N ILE A 177 11.55 -18.19 9.90
CA ILE A 177 10.76 -18.98 8.95
C ILE A 177 9.67 -19.76 9.68
N ASN A 178 8.72 -20.31 8.90
CA ASN A 178 7.62 -21.14 9.42
C ASN A 178 6.80 -20.44 10.50
N ILE A 179 6.53 -19.15 10.30
CA ILE A 179 5.71 -18.36 11.21
C ILE A 179 4.23 -18.41 10.83
N ASN A 180 3.40 -18.17 11.82
CA ASN A 180 2.01 -17.79 11.65
C ASN A 180 1.70 -16.67 12.65
N TRP A 181 0.73 -15.82 12.34
CA TRP A 181 0.29 -14.76 13.20
C TRP A 181 -1.24 -14.60 13.10
N LYS A 182 -1.86 -13.98 14.06
CA LYS A 182 -3.29 -13.71 14.04
C LYS A 182 -3.58 -12.29 14.48
N TRP A 183 -4.65 -11.75 13.98
CA TRP A 183 -5.18 -10.48 14.44
C TRP A 183 -5.61 -10.62 15.90
N ILE A 184 -5.18 -9.68 16.74
CA ILE A 184 -5.72 -9.47 18.07
C ILE A 184 -6.46 -8.14 17.97
N ILE A 185 -7.80 -8.19 18.02
CA ILE A 185 -8.70 -7.04 18.05
C ILE A 185 -9.12 -6.83 19.49
#